data_ac985fb9f77b2b66a4a183c4b7a84f76
#
_entry.id   ac985fb9f77b2b66a4a183c4b7a84f76
#
_cell.length_a   1.000
_cell.length_b   1.000
_cell.length_c   1.000
_cell.angle_alpha   90.00
_cell.angle_beta   90.00
_cell.angle_gamma   90.00
#
_symmetry.space_group_name_H-M   'P 1'
#
loop_
_entity.id
_entity.type
_entity.pdbx_description
1 polymer ?
#
loop_
_entity_poly.entity_id
_entity_poly.type
_entity_poly.pdbx_seq_one_letter_code
_entity_poly.pdbx_strand_id
1 'polypeptide(L)'
;RAQYYDTAGVVRDMLQNHMLQVLSLIAMEAPCRMSATEIRREKTKVLAATRLGKKFITGQYEGYREEQGVGPNSKTQTFVAGDLYVDNWRWQGVPFYFMTGKKMPYQCVEVVIKLKAPPVGLFEGETPGRIVMRLQPHAHLDIQIDVKSPGLGEEVELATLTHRYPDWLGVDGYEKLLYDALNADQSHFVHSDEVTESWRIVDDLLCTGEKCSVRTAPY
;
A
#
# COMPACT_ATOMS: atom_id res chain seq x y z
N ARG A 1 -23.06 -3.30 3.71
CA ARG A 1 -21.57 -3.26 3.66
C ARG A 1 -20.95 -3.51 5.04
N ALA A 2 -21.50 -2.92 6.11
CA ALA A 2 -20.94 -3.06 7.46
C ALA A 2 -20.96 -4.52 7.96
N GLN A 3 -22.01 -5.27 7.71
CA GLN A 3 -22.13 -6.67 8.09
C GLN A 3 -21.02 -7.56 7.47
N TYR A 4 -20.72 -7.39 6.17
CA TYR A 4 -19.61 -8.09 5.53
C TYR A 4 -18.27 -7.69 6.15
N TYR A 5 -18.10 -6.39 6.37
CA TYR A 5 -16.86 -5.86 6.92
C TYR A 5 -16.61 -6.29 8.37
N ASP A 6 -17.66 -6.47 9.15
CA ASP A 6 -17.56 -6.97 10.53
C ASP A 6 -17.00 -8.40 10.59
N THR A 7 -17.20 -9.18 9.54
CA THR A 7 -16.61 -10.51 9.40
C THR A 7 -15.19 -10.47 8.84
N ALA A 8 -14.94 -9.63 7.82
CA ALA A 8 -13.67 -9.60 7.12
C ALA A 8 -12.59 -8.82 7.90
N GLY A 9 -12.91 -7.60 8.36
CA GLY A 9 -11.99 -6.68 8.99
C GLY A 9 -10.96 -6.07 8.03
N VAL A 10 -10.27 -5.02 8.49
CA VAL A 10 -9.32 -4.26 7.68
C VAL A 10 -8.13 -5.08 7.22
N VAL A 11 -7.67 -6.03 8.02
CA VAL A 11 -6.47 -6.83 7.69
C VAL A 11 -6.74 -7.72 6.47
N ARG A 12 -7.87 -8.43 6.44
CA ARG A 12 -8.22 -9.30 5.31
C ARG A 12 -8.63 -8.50 4.09
N ASP A 13 -9.51 -7.50 4.28
CA ASP A 13 -10.10 -6.72 3.19
C ASP A 13 -9.06 -5.83 2.49
N MET A 14 -8.18 -5.17 3.26
CA MET A 14 -7.28 -4.17 2.71
C MET A 14 -5.81 -4.61 2.69
N LEU A 15 -5.26 -5.06 3.80
CA LEU A 15 -3.83 -5.35 3.87
C LEU A 15 -3.49 -6.58 3.03
N GLN A 16 -4.12 -7.71 3.31
CA GLN A 16 -3.84 -8.98 2.63
C GLN A 16 -4.18 -8.90 1.13
N ASN A 17 -5.36 -8.36 0.79
CA ASN A 17 -5.87 -8.40 -0.57
C ASN A 17 -5.29 -7.28 -1.46
N HIS A 18 -5.28 -6.03 -0.98
CA HIS A 18 -4.93 -4.88 -1.82
C HIS A 18 -3.51 -4.37 -1.59
N MET A 19 -3.12 -4.10 -0.34
CA MET A 19 -1.85 -3.43 -0.08
C MET A 19 -0.64 -4.30 -0.39
N LEU A 20 -0.71 -5.60 -0.10
CA LEU A 20 0.37 -6.53 -0.45
C LEU A 20 0.52 -6.71 -1.97
N GLN A 21 -0.56 -6.57 -2.75
CA GLN A 21 -0.46 -6.55 -4.20
C GLN A 21 0.25 -5.28 -4.70
N VAL A 22 -0.07 -4.11 -4.14
CA VAL A 22 0.64 -2.86 -4.45
C VAL A 22 2.12 -2.98 -4.06
N LEU A 23 2.42 -3.50 -2.85
CA LEU A 23 3.79 -3.73 -2.41
C LEU A 23 4.55 -4.61 -3.40
N SER A 24 3.96 -5.74 -3.80
CA SER A 24 4.61 -6.68 -4.71
C SER A 24 4.95 -6.06 -6.06
N LEU A 25 4.08 -5.22 -6.61
CA LEU A 25 4.30 -4.50 -7.87
C LEU A 25 5.39 -3.43 -7.75
N ILE A 26 5.45 -2.71 -6.63
CA ILE A 26 6.47 -1.66 -6.39
C ILE A 26 7.85 -2.25 -6.12
N ALA A 27 7.89 -3.38 -5.40
CA ALA A 27 9.13 -3.96 -4.92
C ALA A 27 9.71 -5.06 -5.82
N MET A 28 8.97 -5.55 -6.82
CA MET A 28 9.45 -6.59 -7.72
C MET A 28 10.62 -6.11 -8.60
N GLU A 29 11.44 -7.05 -9.03
CA GLU A 29 12.40 -6.81 -10.10
C GLU A 29 11.68 -6.73 -11.45
N ALA A 30 12.32 -6.09 -12.41
CA ALA A 30 11.77 -6.07 -13.78
C ALA A 30 11.67 -7.50 -14.31
N PRO A 31 10.47 -7.94 -14.75
CA PRO A 31 10.33 -9.27 -15.34
C PRO A 31 11.12 -9.34 -16.66
N CYS A 32 11.71 -10.48 -16.97
CA CYS A 32 12.46 -10.65 -18.21
C CYS A 32 11.58 -10.56 -19.48
N ARG A 33 10.27 -10.72 -19.32
CA ARG A 33 9.25 -10.56 -20.37
C ARG A 33 7.95 -10.08 -19.75
N MET A 34 7.19 -9.26 -20.49
CA MET A 34 5.84 -8.83 -20.09
C MET A 34 4.84 -9.97 -20.34
N SER A 35 4.91 -11.00 -19.51
CA SER A 35 3.99 -12.14 -19.50
C SER A 35 3.48 -12.41 -18.09
N ALA A 36 2.26 -12.97 -18.00
CA ALA A 36 1.64 -13.31 -16.72
C ALA A 36 2.56 -14.15 -15.83
N THR A 37 3.23 -15.15 -16.38
CA THR A 37 4.13 -16.05 -15.65
C THR A 37 5.31 -15.30 -15.04
N GLU A 38 5.97 -14.43 -15.81
CA GLU A 38 7.15 -13.71 -15.33
C GLU A 38 6.77 -12.64 -14.31
N ILE A 39 5.70 -11.89 -14.53
CA ILE A 39 5.18 -10.92 -13.56
C ILE A 39 4.84 -11.60 -12.23
N ARG A 40 4.10 -12.71 -12.28
CA ARG A 40 3.72 -13.49 -11.09
C ARG A 40 4.94 -14.01 -10.34
N ARG A 41 5.96 -14.51 -11.07
CA ARG A 41 7.20 -15.00 -10.48
C ARG A 41 7.90 -13.90 -9.67
N GLU A 42 8.04 -12.71 -10.24
CA GLU A 42 8.69 -11.60 -9.55
C GLU A 42 7.87 -11.10 -8.35
N LYS A 43 6.56 -10.99 -8.47
CA LYS A 43 5.66 -10.65 -7.34
C LYS A 43 5.75 -11.67 -6.21
N THR A 44 5.70 -12.96 -6.53
CA THR A 44 5.80 -14.04 -5.53
C THR A 44 7.13 -14.00 -4.78
N LYS A 45 8.25 -13.72 -5.46
CA LYS A 45 9.57 -13.56 -4.79
C LYS A 45 9.54 -12.43 -3.74
N VAL A 46 8.90 -11.31 -4.06
CA VAL A 46 8.74 -10.21 -3.10
C VAL A 46 7.93 -10.67 -1.90
N LEU A 47 6.75 -11.24 -2.14
CA LEU A 47 5.86 -11.69 -1.07
C LEU A 47 6.50 -12.76 -0.18
N ALA A 48 7.21 -13.72 -0.78
CA ALA A 48 7.94 -14.76 -0.04
C ALA A 48 9.06 -14.18 0.86
N ALA A 49 9.70 -13.09 0.42
CA ALA A 49 10.72 -12.38 1.19
C ALA A 49 10.13 -11.33 2.15
N THR A 50 8.82 -11.10 2.12
CA THR A 50 8.16 -10.10 2.96
C THR A 50 7.84 -10.65 4.35
N ARG A 51 8.12 -9.84 5.36
CA ARG A 51 7.71 -10.08 6.75
C ARG A 51 7.08 -8.83 7.34
N LEU A 52 6.22 -9.04 8.32
CA LEU A 52 5.69 -7.97 9.15
C LEU A 52 6.79 -7.42 10.07
N GLY A 53 6.83 -6.10 10.24
CA GLY A 53 7.69 -5.47 11.22
C GLY A 53 7.15 -5.63 12.64
N LYS A 54 7.87 -5.06 13.60
CA LYS A 54 7.49 -5.15 15.03
C LYS A 54 6.53 -4.05 15.48
N LYS A 55 6.35 -3.02 14.67
CA LYS A 55 5.53 -1.86 15.00
C LYS A 55 4.27 -1.88 14.15
N PHE A 56 3.15 -2.18 14.78
CA PHE A 56 1.84 -2.02 14.17
C PHE A 56 0.81 -1.59 15.20
N ILE A 57 -0.20 -0.88 14.75
CA ILE A 57 -1.33 -0.43 15.53
C ILE A 57 -2.61 -0.77 14.78
N THR A 58 -3.64 -1.09 15.54
CA THR A 58 -4.98 -1.28 14.99
C THR A 58 -5.97 -0.39 15.73
N GLY A 59 -7.05 -0.05 15.06
CA GLY A 59 -8.09 0.80 15.62
C GLY A 59 -9.48 0.38 15.16
N GLN A 60 -10.48 0.86 15.89
CA GLN A 60 -11.88 0.80 15.53
C GLN A 60 -12.45 2.22 15.64
N TYR A 61 -13.06 2.76 14.57
CA TYR A 61 -13.58 4.12 14.61
C TYR A 61 -14.78 4.24 15.57
N GLU A 62 -14.92 5.41 16.16
CA GLU A 62 -16.03 5.71 17.08
C GLU A 62 -17.38 5.61 16.36
N GLY A 63 -18.37 4.96 16.98
CA GLY A 63 -19.68 4.69 16.39
C GLY A 63 -19.74 3.46 15.49
N TYR A 64 -18.64 2.68 15.32
CA TYR A 64 -18.67 1.48 14.47
C TYR A 64 -19.71 0.46 14.91
N ARG A 65 -19.86 0.27 16.22
CA ARG A 65 -20.81 -0.71 16.80
C ARG A 65 -22.28 -0.29 16.67
N GLU A 66 -22.51 0.97 16.31
CA GLU A 66 -23.83 1.54 16.06
C GLU A 66 -24.27 1.35 14.60
N GLU A 67 -23.35 0.93 13.73
CA GLU A 67 -23.63 0.68 12.32
C GLU A 67 -24.56 -0.53 12.14
N GLN A 68 -25.50 -0.40 11.22
CA GLN A 68 -26.44 -1.48 10.92
C GLN A 68 -25.73 -2.76 10.47
N GLY A 69 -25.96 -3.87 11.18
CA GLY A 69 -25.40 -5.17 10.88
C GLY A 69 -24.04 -5.44 11.53
N VAL A 70 -23.59 -4.56 12.42
CA VAL A 70 -22.41 -4.77 13.27
C VAL A 70 -22.85 -5.32 14.62
N GLY A 71 -22.11 -6.28 15.15
CA GLY A 71 -22.37 -6.83 16.47
C GLY A 71 -22.11 -5.78 17.58
N PRO A 72 -22.94 -5.68 18.63
CA PRO A 72 -22.79 -4.68 19.70
C PRO A 72 -21.47 -4.79 20.46
N ASN A 73 -20.85 -5.97 20.45
CA ASN A 73 -19.57 -6.25 21.10
C ASN A 73 -18.46 -6.50 20.05
N SER A 74 -18.63 -6.06 18.81
CA SER A 74 -17.65 -6.25 17.76
C SER A 74 -16.28 -5.69 18.16
N LYS A 75 -15.24 -6.49 17.92
CA LYS A 75 -13.83 -6.12 18.07
C LYS A 75 -13.14 -6.00 16.72
N THR A 76 -13.90 -5.96 15.64
CA THR A 76 -13.38 -5.88 14.28
C THR A 76 -12.56 -4.62 14.08
N GLN A 77 -11.36 -4.80 13.60
CA GLN A 77 -10.43 -3.71 13.32
C GLN A 77 -10.88 -2.99 12.04
N THR A 78 -11.06 -1.67 12.14
CA THR A 78 -11.41 -0.80 11.00
C THR A 78 -10.25 0.04 10.51
N PHE A 79 -9.12 0.00 11.23
CA PHE A 79 -7.87 0.69 10.91
C PHE A 79 -6.70 -0.24 11.24
N VAL A 80 -5.67 -0.17 10.40
CA VAL A 80 -4.36 -0.78 10.66
C VAL A 80 -3.26 0.08 10.05
N ALA A 81 -2.17 0.25 10.78
CA ALA A 81 -0.93 0.84 10.29
C ALA A 81 0.26 0.08 10.87
N GLY A 82 1.35 0.05 10.12
CA GLY A 82 2.56 -0.63 10.54
C GLY A 82 3.68 -0.55 9.53
N ASP A 83 4.66 -1.41 9.70
CA ASP A 83 5.81 -1.54 8.82
C ASP A 83 5.95 -2.98 8.30
N LEU A 84 6.39 -3.09 7.07
CA LEU A 84 6.77 -4.33 6.39
C LEU A 84 8.23 -4.22 5.96
N TYR A 85 8.90 -5.35 5.85
CA TYR A 85 10.26 -5.46 5.34
C TYR A 85 10.32 -6.54 4.27
N VAL A 86 11.07 -6.27 3.22
CA VAL A 86 11.36 -7.24 2.16
C VAL A 86 12.83 -7.65 2.31
N ASP A 87 13.07 -8.86 2.81
CA ASP A 87 14.39 -9.36 3.14
C ASP A 87 15.07 -9.93 1.88
N ASN A 88 15.38 -9.04 0.95
CA ASN A 88 16.17 -9.32 -0.24
C ASN A 88 17.29 -8.29 -0.40
N TRP A 89 18.18 -8.48 -1.37
CA TRP A 89 19.35 -7.64 -1.55
C TRP A 89 19.03 -6.18 -1.88
N ARG A 90 17.95 -5.93 -2.60
CA ARG A 90 17.54 -4.59 -2.98
C ARG A 90 16.94 -3.80 -1.81
N TRP A 91 16.09 -4.45 -1.03
CA TRP A 91 15.24 -3.80 -0.06
C TRP A 91 15.66 -4.02 1.40
N GLN A 92 16.74 -4.75 1.64
CA GLN A 92 17.18 -5.03 3.00
C GLN A 92 17.39 -3.73 3.80
N GLY A 93 16.73 -3.66 4.97
CA GLY A 93 16.78 -2.51 5.85
C GLY A 93 15.88 -1.35 5.45
N VAL A 94 15.16 -1.42 4.32
CA VAL A 94 14.19 -0.41 3.91
C VAL A 94 12.83 -0.73 4.52
N PRO A 95 12.25 0.15 5.35
CA PRO A 95 10.91 -0.03 5.87
C PRO A 95 9.86 0.37 4.82
N PHE A 96 8.84 -0.46 4.68
CA PHE A 96 7.63 -0.16 3.92
C PHE A 96 6.50 0.13 4.90
N TYR A 97 6.24 1.41 5.15
CA TYR A 97 5.14 1.82 6.01
C TYR A 97 3.81 1.69 5.27
N PHE A 98 2.82 1.17 5.96
CA PHE A 98 1.46 1.09 5.43
C PHE A 98 0.45 1.63 6.43
N MET A 99 -0.64 2.17 5.90
CA MET A 99 -1.77 2.65 6.68
C MET A 99 -3.04 2.53 5.87
N THR A 100 -4.08 1.97 6.47
CA THR A 100 -5.42 1.90 5.88
C THR A 100 -6.49 1.91 6.95
N GLY A 101 -7.63 2.52 6.66
CA GLY A 101 -8.75 2.59 7.59
C GLY A 101 -10.05 3.05 6.93
N LYS A 102 -11.15 2.81 7.61
CA LYS A 102 -12.46 3.36 7.25
C LYS A 102 -12.65 4.71 7.94
N LYS A 103 -13.56 5.52 7.44
CA LYS A 103 -13.84 6.89 7.95
C LYS A 103 -12.59 7.77 8.13
N MET A 104 -11.57 7.55 7.32
CA MET A 104 -10.41 8.43 7.29
C MET A 104 -10.78 9.80 6.70
N PRO A 105 -10.08 10.90 7.10
CA PRO A 105 -10.34 12.24 6.59
C PRO A 105 -10.28 12.35 5.07
N TYR A 106 -9.45 11.53 4.44
CA TYR A 106 -9.27 11.50 2.99
C TYR A 106 -9.44 10.08 2.48
N GLN A 107 -10.16 9.94 1.36
CA GLN A 107 -10.24 8.69 0.62
C GLN A 107 -9.22 8.74 -0.52
N CYS A 108 -8.12 8.03 -0.37
CA CYS A 108 -7.10 7.91 -1.41
C CYS A 108 -6.38 6.56 -1.35
N VAL A 109 -5.83 6.17 -2.48
CA VAL A 109 -4.83 5.09 -2.57
C VAL A 109 -3.58 5.72 -3.15
N GLU A 110 -2.50 5.74 -2.36
CA GLU A 110 -1.28 6.45 -2.68
C GLU A 110 -0.05 5.65 -2.25
N VAL A 111 1.00 5.72 -3.06
CA VAL A 111 2.33 5.20 -2.74
C VAL A 111 3.31 6.36 -2.72
N VAL A 112 4.03 6.52 -1.63
CA VAL A 112 5.06 7.55 -1.48
C VAL A 112 6.42 6.87 -1.34
N ILE A 113 7.31 7.09 -2.30
CA ILE A 113 8.69 6.63 -2.27
C ILE A 113 9.56 7.82 -1.83
N LYS A 114 10.04 7.75 -0.58
CA LYS A 114 10.98 8.74 -0.05
C LYS A 114 12.40 8.35 -0.43
N LEU A 115 13.10 9.21 -1.14
CA LEU A 115 14.48 8.99 -1.52
C LEU A 115 15.41 9.17 -0.30
N LYS A 116 16.64 8.67 -0.40
CA LYS A 116 17.67 8.94 0.60
C LYS A 116 18.06 10.42 0.57
N ALA A 117 18.39 10.97 1.73
CA ALA A 117 18.98 12.30 1.76
C ALA A 117 20.31 12.31 0.99
N PRO A 118 20.70 13.44 0.40
CA PRO A 118 22.04 13.61 -0.15
C PRO A 118 23.09 13.25 0.90
N PRO A 119 24.20 12.60 0.51
CA PRO A 119 25.25 12.20 1.48
C PRO A 119 25.96 13.41 2.09
N VAL A 120 25.91 14.55 1.44
CA VAL A 120 26.43 15.82 1.89
C VAL A 120 25.36 16.89 1.70
N GLY A 121 24.90 17.50 2.77
CA GLY A 121 24.00 18.67 2.72
C GLY A 121 24.81 19.90 2.33
N LEU A 122 24.53 20.47 1.17
CA LEU A 122 25.20 21.67 0.67
C LEU A 122 24.38 22.94 0.94
N PHE A 123 23.06 22.77 1.08
CA PHE A 123 22.15 23.89 1.26
C PHE A 123 21.34 23.72 2.55
N GLU A 124 21.09 24.85 3.23
CA GLU A 124 20.23 24.83 4.40
C GLU A 124 18.78 24.55 4.01
N GLY A 125 18.12 23.65 4.73
CA GLY A 125 16.72 23.29 4.48
C GLY A 125 16.50 22.18 3.46
N GLU A 126 17.56 21.55 2.92
CA GLU A 126 17.43 20.40 2.01
C GLU A 126 16.54 19.29 2.58
N THR A 127 15.64 18.79 1.77
CA THR A 127 14.78 17.65 2.09
C THR A 127 15.00 16.50 1.12
N PRO A 128 14.90 15.24 1.58
CA PRO A 128 14.95 14.12 0.66
C PRO A 128 13.84 14.22 -0.38
N GLY A 129 14.19 14.10 -1.64
CA GLY A 129 13.23 14.03 -2.72
C GLY A 129 12.25 12.86 -2.54
N ARG A 130 11.11 12.93 -3.19
CA ARG A 130 10.10 11.87 -3.13
C ARG A 130 9.35 11.73 -4.44
N ILE A 131 8.87 10.50 -4.69
CA ILE A 131 7.97 10.18 -5.79
C ILE A 131 6.63 9.81 -5.15
N VAL A 132 5.56 10.48 -5.57
CA VAL A 132 4.20 10.23 -5.09
C VAL A 132 3.38 9.68 -6.26
N MET A 133 2.91 8.46 -6.13
CA MET A 133 2.02 7.82 -7.09
C MET A 133 0.63 7.72 -6.47
N ARG A 134 -0.30 8.56 -6.91
CA ARG A 134 -1.70 8.44 -6.54
C ARG A 134 -2.42 7.57 -7.53
N LEU A 135 -3.05 6.51 -7.03
CA LEU A 135 -3.80 5.55 -7.84
C LEU A 135 -5.29 5.94 -7.90
N GLN A 136 -5.84 6.44 -6.78
CA GLN A 136 -7.24 6.87 -6.64
C GLN A 136 -7.38 7.97 -5.57
N PRO A 137 -8.32 8.91 -5.72
CA PRO A 137 -8.94 9.35 -6.97
C PRO A 137 -7.97 10.18 -7.81
N HIS A 138 -8.27 10.40 -9.09
CA HIS A 138 -7.47 11.24 -9.99
C HIS A 138 -5.99 10.82 -10.05
N ALA A 139 -5.75 9.72 -10.75
CA ALA A 139 -4.42 9.13 -10.89
C ALA A 139 -3.38 10.15 -11.37
N HIS A 140 -2.26 10.27 -10.65
CA HIS A 140 -1.16 11.14 -11.02
C HIS A 140 0.17 10.66 -10.44
N LEU A 141 1.24 11.13 -11.03
CA LEU A 141 2.62 10.93 -10.59
C LEU A 141 3.25 12.29 -10.32
N ASP A 142 3.72 12.50 -9.09
CA ASP A 142 4.52 13.65 -8.72
C ASP A 142 5.96 13.23 -8.44
N ILE A 143 6.92 13.98 -8.99
CA ILE A 143 8.32 13.90 -8.62
C ILE A 143 8.66 15.21 -7.90
N GLN A 144 9.05 15.12 -6.65
CA GLN A 144 9.34 16.26 -5.79
C GLN A 144 10.83 16.27 -5.46
N ILE A 145 11.50 17.36 -5.80
CA ILE A 145 12.94 17.57 -5.59
C ILE A 145 13.18 19.02 -5.14
N ASP A 146 14.22 19.19 -4.37
CA ASP A 146 14.66 20.53 -4.02
C ASP A 146 15.43 21.15 -5.21
N VAL A 147 15.13 22.40 -5.50
CA VAL A 147 15.82 23.21 -6.52
C VAL A 147 16.28 24.53 -5.89
N LYS A 148 17.36 25.07 -6.40
CA LYS A 148 17.82 26.38 -5.93
C LYS A 148 16.82 27.45 -6.34
N SER A 149 16.39 28.27 -5.38
CA SER A 149 15.53 29.43 -5.67
C SER A 149 16.26 30.46 -6.52
N PRO A 150 15.58 31.12 -7.46
CA PRO A 150 16.18 32.23 -8.21
C PRO A 150 16.65 33.37 -7.27
N GLY A 151 17.82 33.91 -7.51
CA GLY A 151 18.35 35.02 -6.72
C GLY A 151 19.83 34.83 -6.35
N LEU A 152 20.33 35.75 -5.52
CA LEU A 152 21.73 35.77 -5.05
C LEU A 152 21.98 34.87 -3.84
N GLY A 153 20.92 34.44 -3.15
CA GLY A 153 21.00 33.54 -2.00
C GLY A 153 21.19 32.06 -2.42
N GLU A 154 21.44 31.22 -1.43
CA GLU A 154 21.58 29.76 -1.60
C GLU A 154 20.36 29.00 -1.08
N GLU A 155 19.21 29.65 -1.01
CA GLU A 155 17.95 29.07 -0.57
C GLU A 155 17.46 28.03 -1.55
N VAL A 156 16.85 26.98 -1.03
CA VAL A 156 16.20 25.92 -1.82
C VAL A 156 14.68 25.95 -1.64
N GLU A 157 13.98 25.57 -2.70
CA GLU A 157 12.53 25.40 -2.68
C GLU A 157 12.14 24.04 -3.26
N LEU A 158 11.01 23.50 -2.80
CA LEU A 158 10.50 22.23 -3.29
C LEU A 158 9.82 22.42 -4.65
N ALA A 159 10.42 21.89 -5.71
CA ALA A 159 9.81 21.81 -7.01
C ALA A 159 9.02 20.50 -7.17
N THR A 160 7.84 20.58 -7.78
CA THR A 160 6.99 19.41 -8.08
C THR A 160 6.76 19.31 -9.57
N LEU A 161 7.18 18.18 -10.17
CA LEU A 161 6.85 17.82 -11.54
C LEU A 161 5.68 16.85 -11.51
N THR A 162 4.55 17.26 -12.08
CA THR A 162 3.30 16.47 -12.04
C THR A 162 2.92 15.97 -13.40
N HIS A 163 2.66 14.66 -13.51
CA HIS A 163 1.96 14.06 -14.63
C HIS A 163 0.57 13.57 -14.16
N ARG A 164 -0.49 14.05 -14.78
CA ARG A 164 -1.87 13.65 -14.49
C ARG A 164 -2.42 12.77 -15.59
N TYR A 165 -2.99 11.64 -15.19
CA TYR A 165 -3.73 10.78 -16.12
C TYR A 165 -5.14 11.34 -16.29
N PRO A 166 -5.64 11.47 -17.54
CA PRO A 166 -7.01 11.88 -17.77
C PRO A 166 -8.02 10.88 -17.19
N ASP A 167 -9.02 11.36 -16.46
CA ASP A 167 -10.03 10.50 -15.80
C ASP A 167 -10.84 9.64 -16.82
N TRP A 168 -10.97 10.10 -18.05
CA TRP A 168 -11.67 9.38 -19.14
C TRP A 168 -10.90 8.20 -19.74
N LEU A 169 -9.59 8.07 -19.41
CA LEU A 169 -8.79 6.90 -19.81
C LEU A 169 -8.96 5.71 -18.86
N GLY A 170 -9.65 5.89 -17.74
CA GLY A 170 -9.91 4.83 -16.79
C GLY A 170 -10.96 3.86 -17.31
N VAL A 171 -10.53 2.73 -17.85
CA VAL A 171 -11.40 1.57 -18.05
C VAL A 171 -11.77 1.03 -16.68
N ASP A 172 -13.07 0.70 -16.46
CA ASP A 172 -13.49 0.06 -15.22
C ASP A 172 -12.68 -1.22 -14.99
N GLY A 173 -12.24 -1.45 -13.75
CA GLY A 173 -11.42 -2.62 -13.42
C GLY A 173 -12.09 -3.95 -13.80
N TYR A 174 -13.42 -4.05 -13.68
CA TYR A 174 -14.17 -5.24 -14.11
C TYR A 174 -14.20 -5.39 -15.62
N GLU A 175 -14.35 -4.30 -16.37
CA GLU A 175 -14.30 -4.32 -17.82
C GLU A 175 -12.94 -4.83 -18.31
N LYS A 176 -11.85 -4.33 -17.72
CA LYS A 176 -10.50 -4.80 -18.02
C LYS A 176 -10.32 -6.29 -17.72
N LEU A 177 -10.76 -6.76 -16.55
CA LEU A 177 -10.66 -8.16 -16.18
C LEU A 177 -11.49 -9.07 -17.09
N LEU A 178 -12.70 -8.64 -17.50
CA LEU A 178 -13.51 -9.38 -18.46
C LEU A 178 -12.84 -9.48 -19.83
N TYR A 179 -12.26 -8.38 -20.31
CA TYR A 179 -11.49 -8.36 -21.54
C TYR A 179 -10.30 -9.33 -21.48
N ASP A 180 -9.54 -9.30 -20.38
CA ASP A 180 -8.39 -10.19 -20.17
C ASP A 180 -8.82 -11.67 -20.12
N ALA A 181 -9.94 -11.97 -19.43
CA ALA A 181 -10.49 -13.31 -19.37
C ALA A 181 -10.89 -13.85 -20.75
N LEU A 182 -11.53 -13.01 -21.58
CA LEU A 182 -11.92 -13.37 -22.95
C LEU A 182 -10.70 -13.62 -23.87
N ASN A 183 -9.58 -12.94 -23.61
CA ASN A 183 -8.33 -13.11 -24.35
C ASN A 183 -7.38 -14.13 -23.74
N ALA A 184 -7.80 -14.85 -22.68
CA ALA A 184 -6.97 -15.77 -21.92
C ALA A 184 -5.67 -15.10 -21.34
N ASP A 185 -5.68 -13.78 -21.18
CA ASP A 185 -4.59 -13.03 -20.54
C ASP A 185 -4.75 -13.10 -19.02
N GLN A 186 -3.79 -13.72 -18.37
CA GLN A 186 -3.79 -13.89 -16.91
C GLN A 186 -2.93 -12.84 -16.18
N SER A 187 -2.41 -11.84 -16.86
CA SER A 187 -1.43 -10.89 -16.31
C SER A 187 -1.96 -10.09 -15.11
N HIS A 188 -3.27 -9.80 -15.08
CA HIS A 188 -3.90 -9.04 -14.02
C HIS A 188 -4.63 -9.90 -12.97
N PHE A 189 -4.58 -11.22 -13.12
CA PHE A 189 -5.18 -12.13 -12.12
C PHE A 189 -4.16 -12.56 -11.08
N VAL A 190 -4.58 -12.53 -9.82
CA VAL A 190 -3.76 -12.96 -8.69
C VAL A 190 -3.57 -14.48 -8.73
N HIS A 191 -2.34 -14.95 -8.53
CA HIS A 191 -2.02 -16.37 -8.51
C HIS A 191 -2.16 -16.96 -7.10
N SER A 192 -2.37 -18.28 -7.00
CA SER A 192 -2.49 -19.00 -5.73
C SER A 192 -1.28 -18.82 -4.81
N ASP A 193 -0.07 -18.80 -5.38
CA ASP A 193 1.16 -18.64 -4.60
C ASP A 193 1.25 -17.24 -3.97
N GLU A 194 0.81 -16.20 -4.71
CA GLU A 194 0.72 -14.84 -4.17
C GLU A 194 -0.29 -14.77 -3.01
N VAL A 195 -1.42 -15.45 -3.14
CA VAL A 195 -2.44 -15.52 -2.09
C VAL A 195 -1.90 -16.22 -0.86
N THR A 196 -1.23 -17.36 -1.03
CA THR A 196 -0.63 -18.14 0.06
C THR A 196 0.39 -17.31 0.84
N GLU A 197 1.32 -16.65 0.13
CA GLU A 197 2.32 -15.80 0.77
C GLU A 197 1.69 -14.58 1.45
N SER A 198 0.68 -13.98 0.84
CA SER A 198 -0.03 -12.85 1.45
C SER A 198 -0.70 -13.22 2.77
N TRP A 199 -1.28 -14.41 2.89
CA TRP A 199 -1.83 -14.91 4.15
C TRP A 199 -0.75 -15.16 5.19
N ARG A 200 0.36 -15.78 4.81
CA ARG A 200 1.52 -15.98 5.70
C ARG A 200 1.98 -14.68 6.36
N ILE A 201 2.05 -13.59 5.57
CA ILE A 201 2.52 -12.28 6.07
C ILE A 201 1.59 -11.71 7.15
N VAL A 202 0.28 -11.85 6.99
CA VAL A 202 -0.71 -11.22 7.88
C VAL A 202 -1.20 -12.13 9.01
N ASP A 203 -0.76 -13.38 9.06
CA ASP A 203 -1.26 -14.37 10.01
C ASP A 203 -1.13 -13.92 11.48
N ASP A 204 -0.02 -13.27 11.80
CA ASP A 204 0.22 -12.71 13.13
C ASP A 204 -0.72 -11.55 13.51
N LEU A 205 -1.33 -10.88 12.53
CA LEU A 205 -2.32 -9.81 12.73
C LEU A 205 -3.74 -10.34 12.81
N LEU A 206 -3.96 -11.57 12.37
CA LEU A 206 -5.26 -12.22 12.40
C LEU A 206 -5.48 -12.85 13.77
N CYS A 207 -5.97 -12.05 14.69
CA CYS A 207 -6.30 -12.54 16.02
C CYS A 207 -7.44 -13.55 15.96
N THR A 208 -7.13 -14.81 16.17
CA THR A 208 -8.10 -15.88 16.40
C THR A 208 -8.04 -16.32 17.87
N GLY A 209 -9.04 -15.90 18.68
CA GLY A 209 -9.20 -16.35 20.07
C GLY A 209 -8.49 -15.52 21.15
N GLU A 210 -8.27 -16.11 22.32
CA GLU A 210 -7.78 -15.45 23.55
C GLU A 210 -6.32 -14.93 23.48
N LYS A 211 -5.57 -15.28 22.46
CA LYS A 211 -4.15 -14.88 22.30
C LYS A 211 -3.95 -13.56 21.55
N CYS A 212 -5.01 -12.80 21.32
CA CYS A 212 -4.89 -11.52 20.62
C CYS A 212 -4.16 -10.49 21.48
N SER A 213 -2.89 -10.28 21.26
CA SER A 213 -2.09 -9.21 21.90
C SER A 213 -2.31 -7.84 21.26
N VAL A 214 -3.07 -7.77 20.16
CA VAL A 214 -3.32 -6.54 19.42
C VAL A 214 -4.39 -5.72 20.13
N ARG A 215 -3.99 -4.59 20.69
CA ARG A 215 -4.93 -3.64 21.29
C ARG A 215 -5.56 -2.79 20.18
N THR A 216 -6.89 -2.87 20.06
CA THR A 216 -7.66 -1.99 19.19
C THR A 216 -7.98 -0.69 19.93
N ALA A 217 -7.41 0.42 19.49
CA ALA A 217 -7.70 1.75 20.04
C ALA A 217 -8.88 2.41 19.31
N PRO A 218 -9.68 3.24 19.97
CA PRO A 218 -10.65 4.10 19.27
C PRO A 218 -9.94 5.18 18.48
N TYR A 219 -10.53 5.64 17.38
CA TYR A 219 -10.08 6.78 16.58
C TYR A 219 -11.23 7.54 15.92
#